data_f7e8ab81b2bad376c6613abb7af449aa
#
_entry.id   f7e8ab81b2bad376c6613abb7af449aa
#
_cell.length_a   1.000
_cell.length_b   1.000
_cell.length_c   1.000
_cell.angle_alpha   90.00
_cell.angle_beta   90.00
_cell.angle_gamma   90.00
#
_symmetry.space_group_name_H-M   'P 1'
#
loop_
_entity.id
_entity.type
_entity.pdbx_description
1 polymer ?
#
loop_
_entity_poly.entity_id
_entity_poly.type
_entity_poly.pdbx_seq_one_letter_code
_entity_poly.pdbx_strand_id
1 'polypeptide(L)'
;MLTNQSIGYMDAPVPKDLDLKEAIDKLRKEKNAIILAHYYQTGDIQDIADYVGDSLALAQWAAKTKADIIVLCGVHFMGETAKILCPDKKVLVPDLNAGCSLADSCPATEFAEFVKQHPGHTVISYVNTTAAVKAVTDER
;
A
#
# COMPACT_ATOMS: atom_id res chain seq x y z
N MET A 1 -16.75 -8.15 18.70
CA MET A 1 -16.30 -7.79 17.33
C MET A 1 -14.80 -7.67 17.36
N LEU A 2 -14.11 -8.42 16.52
CA LEU A 2 -12.67 -8.23 16.31
C LEU A 2 -12.50 -6.85 15.66
N THR A 3 -11.56 -6.05 16.14
CA THR A 3 -11.24 -4.77 15.51
C THR A 3 -10.49 -5.03 14.22
N ASN A 4 -10.64 -4.18 13.20
CA ASN A 4 -9.93 -4.31 11.92
C ASN A 4 -8.42 -4.48 12.08
N GLN A 5 -7.85 -3.92 13.14
CA GLN A 5 -6.43 -4.05 13.46
C GLN A 5 -6.00 -5.47 13.85
N SER A 6 -6.94 -6.32 14.32
CA SER A 6 -6.61 -7.68 14.75
C SER A 6 -6.59 -8.72 13.64
N ILE A 7 -7.33 -8.46 12.53
CA ILE A 7 -7.43 -9.38 11.39
C ILE A 7 -6.85 -8.82 10.09
N GLY A 8 -6.51 -7.51 10.07
CA GLY A 8 -5.86 -6.87 8.93
C GLY A 8 -6.80 -6.39 7.81
N TYR A 9 -8.08 -6.69 7.86
CA TYR A 9 -9.10 -6.27 6.89
C TYR A 9 -10.45 -6.02 7.55
N MET A 10 -11.39 -5.45 6.79
CA MET A 10 -12.77 -5.27 7.23
C MET A 10 -13.57 -6.53 6.96
N ASP A 11 -14.05 -7.18 8.04
CA ASP A 11 -15.01 -8.29 7.97
C ASP A 11 -16.41 -7.76 8.32
N ALA A 12 -17.03 -7.10 7.36
CA ALA A 12 -18.37 -6.55 7.51
C ALA A 12 -19.27 -7.08 6.40
N PRO A 13 -20.53 -7.47 6.72
CA PRO A 13 -21.46 -7.93 5.70
C PRO A 13 -21.79 -6.77 4.74
N VAL A 14 -21.72 -7.07 3.45
CA VAL A 14 -22.15 -6.14 2.40
C VAL A 14 -23.64 -6.37 2.14
N PRO A 15 -24.50 -5.32 2.19
CA PRO A 15 -25.91 -5.45 1.83
C PRO A 15 -26.07 -5.98 0.39
N LYS A 16 -26.94 -6.97 0.22
CA LYS A 16 -27.11 -7.65 -1.09
C LYS A 16 -27.63 -6.73 -2.20
N ASP A 17 -28.39 -5.71 -1.81
CA ASP A 17 -29.04 -4.76 -2.75
C ASP A 17 -28.20 -3.49 -2.97
N LEU A 18 -26.95 -3.45 -2.47
CA LEU A 18 -26.08 -2.29 -2.61
C LEU A 18 -25.36 -2.34 -3.95
N ASP A 19 -25.52 -1.32 -4.77
CA ASP A 19 -24.61 -1.06 -5.89
C ASP A 19 -23.26 -0.59 -5.34
N LEU A 20 -22.29 -1.53 -5.29
CA LEU A 20 -20.97 -1.27 -4.71
C LEU A 20 -20.22 -0.18 -5.46
N LYS A 21 -20.33 -0.14 -6.78
CA LYS A 21 -19.63 0.86 -7.59
C LYS A 21 -20.15 2.26 -7.30
N GLU A 22 -21.45 2.43 -7.28
CA GLU A 22 -22.07 3.71 -6.95
C GLU A 22 -21.75 4.14 -5.51
N ALA A 23 -21.82 3.21 -4.55
CA ALA A 23 -21.56 3.49 -3.15
C ALA A 23 -20.09 3.89 -2.92
N ILE A 24 -19.14 3.22 -3.58
CA ILE A 24 -17.70 3.54 -3.51
C ILE A 24 -17.45 4.92 -4.16
N ASP A 25 -18.02 5.20 -5.33
CA ASP A 25 -17.88 6.49 -6.00
C ASP A 25 -18.42 7.65 -5.19
N LYS A 26 -19.53 7.44 -4.48
CA LYS A 26 -20.11 8.42 -3.56
C LYS A 26 -19.17 8.68 -2.39
N LEU A 27 -18.73 7.62 -1.69
CA LEU A 27 -17.83 7.75 -0.54
C LEU A 27 -16.48 8.39 -0.92
N ARG A 28 -15.91 8.02 -2.06
CA ARG A 28 -14.66 8.57 -2.58
C ARG A 28 -14.75 10.09 -2.72
N LYS A 29 -15.84 10.60 -3.29
CA LYS A 29 -16.08 12.04 -3.46
C LYS A 29 -16.32 12.73 -2.12
N GLU A 30 -17.16 12.16 -1.26
CA GLU A 30 -17.47 12.71 0.06
C GLU A 30 -16.24 12.80 0.97
N LYS A 31 -15.32 11.86 0.85
CA LYS A 31 -14.12 11.75 1.70
C LYS A 31 -12.88 12.38 1.08
N ASN A 32 -12.97 13.00 -0.08
CA ASN A 32 -11.82 13.46 -0.85
C ASN A 32 -10.75 12.38 -0.96
N ALA A 33 -11.16 11.21 -1.43
CA ALA A 33 -10.31 10.03 -1.53
C ALA A 33 -9.97 9.71 -2.99
N ILE A 34 -8.81 9.11 -3.21
CA ILE A 34 -8.38 8.53 -4.49
C ILE A 34 -8.16 7.03 -4.32
N ILE A 35 -8.52 6.26 -5.34
CA ILE A 35 -8.29 4.81 -5.39
C ILE A 35 -7.17 4.53 -6.40
N LEU A 36 -6.08 3.98 -5.91
CA LEU A 36 -4.94 3.56 -6.71
C LEU A 36 -4.89 2.04 -6.72
N ALA A 37 -4.94 1.40 -7.88
CA ALA A 37 -4.94 -0.05 -8.00
C ALA A 37 -3.70 -0.56 -8.74
N HIS A 38 -3.06 -1.58 -8.17
CA HIS A 38 -2.02 -2.30 -8.89
C HIS A 38 -2.63 -3.13 -10.03
N TYR A 39 -1.98 -3.18 -11.18
CA TYR A 39 -2.51 -3.86 -12.36
C TYR A 39 -2.66 -5.39 -12.20
N TYR A 40 -2.20 -5.98 -11.09
CA TYR A 40 -2.47 -7.38 -10.72
C TYR A 40 -3.85 -7.58 -10.07
N GLN A 41 -4.55 -6.50 -9.74
CA GLN A 41 -5.89 -6.59 -9.16
C GLN A 41 -6.89 -7.12 -10.19
N THR A 42 -8.02 -7.67 -9.69
CA THR A 42 -9.12 -8.10 -10.54
C THR A 42 -9.70 -6.92 -11.35
N GLY A 43 -10.33 -7.21 -12.48
CA GLY A 43 -10.91 -6.18 -13.35
C GLY A 43 -11.87 -5.25 -12.62
N ASP A 44 -12.72 -5.78 -11.75
CA ASP A 44 -13.69 -4.99 -10.97
C ASP A 44 -13.01 -3.92 -10.10
N ILE A 45 -11.85 -4.23 -9.51
CA ILE A 45 -11.07 -3.28 -8.71
C ILE A 45 -10.38 -2.26 -9.63
N GLN A 46 -9.86 -2.69 -10.77
CA GLN A 46 -9.27 -1.78 -11.75
C GLN A 46 -10.29 -0.79 -12.31
N ASP A 47 -11.53 -1.25 -12.54
CA ASP A 47 -12.63 -0.45 -13.10
C ASP A 47 -13.10 0.69 -12.17
N ILE A 48 -12.92 0.55 -10.86
CA ILE A 48 -13.28 1.59 -9.89
C ILE A 48 -12.09 2.48 -9.51
N ALA A 49 -10.86 2.13 -9.94
CA ALA A 49 -9.66 2.88 -9.61
C ALA A 49 -9.57 4.19 -10.40
N ASP A 50 -9.04 5.23 -9.76
CA ASP A 50 -8.69 6.49 -10.43
C ASP A 50 -7.43 6.34 -11.28
N TYR A 51 -6.55 5.43 -10.87
CA TYR A 51 -5.34 5.10 -11.61
C TYR A 51 -4.94 3.63 -11.39
N VAL A 52 -4.51 2.98 -12.47
CA VAL A 52 -3.99 1.61 -12.47
C VAL A 52 -2.55 1.61 -12.96
N GLY A 53 -1.65 0.97 -12.23
CA GLY A 53 -0.23 0.95 -12.60
C GLY A 53 0.59 -0.03 -11.78
N ASP A 54 1.90 0.02 -11.96
CA ASP A 54 2.87 -0.71 -11.14
C ASP A 54 3.17 0.02 -9.81
N SER A 55 3.98 -0.61 -8.96
CA SER A 55 4.31 -0.10 -7.63
C SER A 55 4.92 1.31 -7.67
N LEU A 56 5.81 1.58 -8.63
CA LEU A 56 6.47 2.87 -8.75
C LEU A 56 5.51 3.95 -9.25
N ALA A 57 4.72 3.64 -10.26
CA ALA A 57 3.72 4.55 -10.79
C ALA A 57 2.68 4.92 -9.73
N LEU A 58 2.21 3.95 -8.94
CA LEU A 58 1.28 4.21 -7.83
C LEU A 58 1.89 5.11 -6.76
N ALA A 59 3.16 4.89 -6.40
CA ALA A 59 3.88 5.74 -5.46
C ALA A 59 4.01 7.19 -5.97
N GLN A 60 4.32 7.37 -7.25
CA GLN A 60 4.40 8.69 -7.88
C GLN A 60 3.04 9.39 -7.94
N TRP A 61 1.96 8.67 -8.19
CA TRP A 61 0.61 9.20 -8.15
C TRP A 61 0.19 9.59 -6.73
N ALA A 62 0.50 8.75 -5.75
CA ALA A 62 0.26 9.06 -4.35
C ALA A 62 0.92 10.38 -3.94
N ALA A 63 2.18 10.61 -4.36
CA ALA A 63 2.91 11.83 -4.05
C ALA A 63 2.32 13.09 -4.72
N LYS A 64 1.67 12.96 -5.87
CA LYS A 64 1.13 14.09 -6.65
C LYS A 64 -0.33 14.43 -6.33
N THR A 65 -1.09 13.48 -5.79
CA THR A 65 -2.52 13.67 -5.55
C THR A 65 -2.81 14.74 -4.52
N LYS A 66 -3.91 15.48 -4.71
CA LYS A 66 -4.45 16.43 -3.73
C LYS A 66 -5.49 15.82 -2.78
N ALA A 67 -5.81 14.54 -2.96
CA ALA A 67 -6.74 13.83 -2.08
C ALA A 67 -6.17 13.73 -0.65
N ASP A 68 -7.05 13.73 0.33
CA ASP A 68 -6.70 13.57 1.74
C ASP A 68 -6.52 12.10 2.12
N ILE A 69 -7.22 11.22 1.40
CA ILE A 69 -7.22 9.77 1.63
C ILE A 69 -6.77 9.07 0.36
N ILE A 70 -5.82 8.15 0.50
CA ILE A 70 -5.37 7.26 -0.55
C ILE A 70 -5.81 5.84 -0.19
N VAL A 71 -6.66 5.24 -1.01
CA VAL A 71 -6.99 3.81 -0.94
C VAL A 71 -6.08 3.11 -1.93
N LEU A 72 -5.16 2.30 -1.44
CA LEU A 72 -4.20 1.60 -2.27
C LEU A 72 -4.57 0.12 -2.33
N CYS A 73 -5.10 -0.32 -3.47
CA CYS A 73 -5.43 -1.70 -3.77
C CYS A 73 -4.19 -2.42 -4.32
N GLY A 74 -3.42 -2.99 -3.43
CA GLY A 74 -2.16 -3.67 -3.71
C GLY A 74 -1.66 -4.40 -2.47
N VAL A 75 -0.39 -4.75 -2.46
CA VAL A 75 0.24 -5.41 -1.31
C VAL A 75 0.71 -4.41 -0.25
N HIS A 76 0.92 -4.89 0.97
CA HIS A 76 1.19 -4.07 2.16
C HIS A 76 2.33 -3.06 1.97
N PHE A 77 3.49 -3.48 1.44
CA PHE A 77 4.64 -2.58 1.27
C PHE A 77 4.36 -1.39 0.33
N MET A 78 3.41 -1.52 -0.60
CA MET A 78 2.99 -0.41 -1.47
C MET A 78 2.27 0.67 -0.66
N GLY A 79 1.42 0.26 0.29
CA GLY A 79 0.78 1.17 1.24
C GLY A 79 1.79 1.87 2.14
N GLU A 80 2.79 1.14 2.64
CA GLU A 80 3.89 1.71 3.42
C GLU A 80 4.67 2.75 2.61
N THR A 81 5.01 2.44 1.35
CA THR A 81 5.70 3.37 0.45
C THR A 81 4.87 4.64 0.22
N ALA A 82 3.58 4.49 -0.06
CA ALA A 82 2.68 5.64 -0.21
C ALA A 82 2.62 6.48 1.07
N LYS A 83 2.60 5.84 2.25
CA LYS A 83 2.60 6.54 3.54
C LYS A 83 3.90 7.28 3.83
N ILE A 84 5.06 6.72 3.46
CA ILE A 84 6.36 7.37 3.58
C ILE A 84 6.41 8.65 2.72
N LEU A 85 5.91 8.57 1.49
CA LEU A 85 5.90 9.71 0.56
C LEU A 85 4.85 10.76 0.92
N CYS A 86 3.78 10.38 1.61
CA CYS A 86 2.64 11.22 1.95
C CYS A 86 2.32 11.12 3.46
N PRO A 87 3.21 11.57 4.36
CA PRO A 87 3.07 11.36 5.79
C PRO A 87 1.81 12.04 6.37
N ASP A 88 1.34 13.12 5.76
CA ASP A 88 0.16 13.87 6.22
C ASP A 88 -1.16 13.28 5.73
N LYS A 89 -1.14 12.37 4.74
CA LYS A 89 -2.34 11.75 4.19
C LYS A 89 -2.69 10.46 4.91
N LYS A 90 -3.99 10.13 4.91
CA LYS A 90 -4.45 8.82 5.34
C LYS A 90 -4.26 7.83 4.19
N VAL A 91 -3.45 6.79 4.40
CA VAL A 91 -3.29 5.68 3.45
C VAL A 91 -4.00 4.45 4.00
N LEU A 92 -4.89 3.89 3.20
CA LEU A 92 -5.68 2.70 3.52
C LEU A 92 -5.31 1.60 2.54
N VAL A 93 -5.05 0.42 3.06
CA VAL A 93 -4.88 -0.83 2.29
C VAL A 93 -6.06 -1.73 2.67
N PRO A 94 -6.90 -2.19 1.73
CA PRO A 94 -8.10 -2.96 2.03
C PRO A 94 -7.84 -4.24 2.82
N ASP A 95 -6.72 -4.91 2.54
CA ASP A 95 -6.26 -6.08 3.29
C ASP A 95 -4.76 -5.94 3.60
N LEU A 96 -4.43 -5.75 4.87
CA LEU A 96 -3.04 -5.65 5.34
C LEU A 96 -2.28 -6.98 5.28
N ASN A 97 -2.99 -8.11 5.10
CA ASN A 97 -2.35 -9.42 4.91
C ASN A 97 -1.96 -9.67 3.45
N ALA A 98 -2.33 -8.79 2.53
CA ALA A 98 -1.90 -8.88 1.14
C ALA A 98 -0.38 -8.70 1.08
N GLY A 99 0.35 -9.81 1.04
CA GLY A 99 1.81 -9.89 1.08
C GLY A 99 2.43 -10.09 -0.30
N CYS A 100 3.76 -10.08 -0.32
CA CYS A 100 4.56 -10.39 -1.49
C CYS A 100 5.72 -11.29 -1.04
N SER A 101 5.74 -12.53 -1.53
CA SER A 101 6.76 -13.52 -1.17
C SER A 101 8.19 -13.03 -1.45
N LEU A 102 8.37 -12.19 -2.47
CA LEU A 102 9.67 -11.61 -2.77
C LEU A 102 10.09 -10.58 -1.70
N ALA A 103 9.17 -9.73 -1.25
CA ALA A 103 9.44 -8.78 -0.16
C ALA A 103 9.65 -9.50 1.18
N ASP A 104 8.87 -10.56 1.43
CA ASP A 104 8.93 -11.36 2.65
C ASP A 104 10.22 -12.20 2.74
N SER A 105 10.88 -12.47 1.61
CA SER A 105 12.16 -13.20 1.58
C SER A 105 13.36 -12.40 2.11
N CYS A 106 13.18 -11.11 2.41
CA CYS A 106 14.20 -10.26 3.03
C CYS A 106 13.68 -9.71 4.37
N PRO A 107 13.72 -10.50 5.46
CA PRO A 107 13.33 -10.04 6.77
C PRO A 107 14.24 -8.90 7.25
N ALA A 108 13.66 -7.80 7.72
CA ALA A 108 14.39 -6.58 8.04
C ALA A 108 15.46 -6.78 9.14
N THR A 109 15.18 -7.64 10.13
CA THR A 109 16.11 -7.94 11.21
C THR A 109 17.38 -8.64 10.69
N GLU A 110 17.20 -9.67 9.86
CA GLU A 110 18.32 -10.42 9.27
C GLU A 110 19.12 -9.52 8.30
N PHE A 111 18.41 -8.70 7.53
CA PHE A 111 19.04 -7.73 6.64
C PHE A 111 19.86 -6.70 7.41
N ALA A 112 19.35 -6.16 8.51
CA ALA A 112 20.07 -5.23 9.35
C ALA A 112 21.36 -5.84 9.96
N GLU A 113 21.32 -7.11 10.38
CA GLU A 113 22.50 -7.83 10.86
C GLU A 113 23.52 -8.05 9.73
N PHE A 114 23.07 -8.38 8.54
CA PHE A 114 23.93 -8.48 7.36
C PHE A 114 24.62 -7.14 7.04
N VAL A 115 23.88 -6.03 7.05
CA VAL A 115 24.44 -4.68 6.83
C VAL A 115 25.53 -4.34 7.85
N LYS A 116 25.34 -4.65 9.14
CA LYS A 116 26.33 -4.43 10.20
C LYS A 116 27.64 -5.17 9.96
N GLN A 117 27.61 -6.31 9.30
CA GLN A 117 28.80 -7.10 8.97
C GLN A 117 29.60 -6.51 7.79
N HIS A 118 29.06 -5.50 7.11
CA HIS A 118 29.66 -4.88 5.93
C HIS A 118 29.82 -3.35 6.13
N PRO A 119 30.60 -2.91 7.16
CA PRO A 119 30.75 -1.49 7.43
C PRO A 119 31.42 -0.76 6.27
N GLY A 120 30.95 0.45 5.98
CA GLY A 120 31.50 1.28 4.91
C GLY A 120 30.99 0.95 3.50
N HIS A 121 30.07 0.01 3.36
CA HIS A 121 29.39 -0.26 2.11
C HIS A 121 28.10 0.54 2.02
N THR A 122 27.79 1.08 0.84
CA THR A 122 26.50 1.68 0.55
C THR A 122 25.45 0.59 0.40
N VAL A 123 24.34 0.74 1.11
CA VAL A 123 23.23 -0.21 1.10
C VAL A 123 22.19 0.27 0.11
N ILE A 124 21.94 -0.51 -0.92
CA ILE A 124 20.93 -0.22 -1.96
C ILE A 124 19.85 -1.29 -1.91
N SER A 125 18.60 -0.88 -1.88
CA SER A 125 17.45 -1.79 -1.92
C SER A 125 16.51 -1.43 -3.07
N TYR A 126 15.84 -2.46 -3.60
CA TYR A 126 14.77 -2.25 -4.54
C TYR A 126 13.52 -1.66 -3.84
N VAL A 127 12.77 -0.80 -4.55
CA VAL A 127 11.61 -0.10 -3.96
C VAL A 127 10.52 -1.06 -3.42
N ASN A 128 10.41 -2.27 -3.97
CA ASN A 128 9.45 -3.28 -3.54
C ASN A 128 9.95 -4.04 -2.30
N THR A 129 10.16 -3.33 -1.22
CA THR A 129 10.57 -3.83 0.10
C THR A 129 9.72 -3.19 1.19
N THR A 130 9.73 -3.79 2.39
CA THR A 130 9.03 -3.24 3.56
C THR A 130 9.64 -1.91 4.03
N ALA A 131 8.86 -1.11 4.75
CA ALA A 131 9.37 0.11 5.39
C ALA A 131 10.53 -0.18 6.34
N ALA A 132 10.52 -1.32 7.03
CA ALA A 132 11.58 -1.74 7.94
C ALA A 132 12.91 -2.01 7.20
N VAL A 133 12.87 -2.62 6.01
CA VAL A 133 14.05 -2.78 5.15
C VAL A 133 14.53 -1.42 4.65
N LYS A 134 13.61 -0.55 4.23
CA LYS A 134 13.93 0.82 3.79
C LYS A 134 14.63 1.65 4.87
N ALA A 135 14.31 1.41 6.15
CA ALA A 135 14.92 2.13 7.27
C ALA A 135 16.42 1.86 7.46
N VAL A 136 16.93 0.74 6.94
CA VAL A 136 18.36 0.37 6.98
C VAL A 136 19.04 0.45 5.62
N THR A 137 18.42 1.14 4.68
CA THR A 137 18.87 1.30 3.29
C THR A 137 19.28 2.76 3.06
N ASP A 138 20.43 2.98 2.44
CA ASP A 138 20.92 4.33 2.10
C ASP A 138 20.21 4.88 0.85
N GLU A 139 20.01 4.02 -0.18
CA GLU A 139 19.38 4.38 -1.43
C GLU A 139 18.29 3.37 -1.84
N ARG A 140 17.13 3.88 -2.35
CA ARG A 140 15.93 3.12 -2.69
C ARG A 140 15.10 3.77 -3.80
#